data_bd36cde5a5a95b78c84cc5338cbc39b5
#
_entry.id   bd36cde5a5a95b78c84cc5338cbc39b5
#
_cell.length_a   1.000
_cell.length_b   1.000
_cell.length_c   1.000
_cell.angle_alpha   90.00
_cell.angle_beta   90.00
_cell.angle_gamma   90.00
#
_symmetry.space_group_name_H-M   'P 1'
#
loop_
_entity.id
_entity.type
_entity.pdbx_description
1 polymer ?
#
loop_
_entity_poly.entity_id
_entity_poly.type
_entity_poly.pdbx_seq_one_letter_code
_entity_poly.pdbx_strand_id
1 'polypeptide(L)'
;MEKNIRLTMLGTGSALVTECYNTCFLLDDDGQLFLTDGGGGNTIMHQIRAAGYDWMDIRHIFVTHRHLDHLMGIVWLIRSICRSMAQGEYPGEAFVYSHKEVIGLIRELAEKLYKKKEAAQIDQRLHLVKVADGETRTIIGHPFTFFDMHSTKEKQFGYRMEYGDGKRLICCGDEPLNSEVESYAYESDWLLHETFCLHSQAALFDPTEKNHSTVRNVCMLGERLGVKNLLLYHTEDRNIQRRRELYTAEGEEYFRGRLWVPYDLETIQL
;
A
#
# COMPACT_ATOMS: atom_id res chain seq x y z
N MET A 1 26.53 -3.15 7.10
CA MET A 1 25.46 -3.94 7.74
C MET A 1 24.32 -3.99 6.75
N GLU A 2 23.85 -5.18 6.36
CA GLU A 2 22.63 -5.28 5.55
C GLU A 2 21.50 -4.59 6.32
N LYS A 3 20.86 -3.62 5.69
CA LYS A 3 19.67 -2.97 6.24
C LYS A 3 18.53 -3.97 6.16
N ASN A 4 17.91 -4.22 7.27
CA ASN A 4 16.92 -5.27 7.47
C ASN A 4 15.52 -4.65 7.41
N ILE A 5 15.05 -4.32 6.20
CA ILE A 5 13.73 -3.73 6.01
C ILE A 5 12.66 -4.80 6.21
N ARG A 6 11.68 -4.52 7.06
CA ARG A 6 10.51 -5.35 7.28
C ARG A 6 9.30 -4.75 6.57
N LEU A 7 8.53 -5.61 5.93
CA LEU A 7 7.22 -5.28 5.38
C LEU A 7 6.17 -6.00 6.21
N THR A 8 5.27 -5.26 6.86
CA THR A 8 4.17 -5.81 7.65
C THR A 8 2.84 -5.48 6.98
N MET A 9 2.14 -6.51 6.52
CA MET A 9 0.80 -6.36 5.95
C MET A 9 -0.19 -6.08 7.07
N LEU A 10 -0.74 -4.88 7.15
CA LEU A 10 -1.78 -4.54 8.14
C LEU A 10 -3.16 -5.02 7.68
N GLY A 11 -3.37 -5.11 6.37
CA GLY A 11 -4.55 -5.64 5.74
C GLY A 11 -4.24 -6.15 4.34
N THR A 12 -4.98 -7.14 3.87
CA THR A 12 -4.70 -7.86 2.62
C THR A 12 -5.89 -7.94 1.68
N GLY A 13 -7.07 -7.46 2.11
CA GLY A 13 -8.32 -7.64 1.40
C GLY A 13 -8.70 -6.49 0.47
N SER A 14 -9.56 -6.76 -0.49
CA SER A 14 -10.16 -5.80 -1.41
C SER A 14 -11.27 -4.97 -0.74
N ALA A 15 -11.96 -4.10 -1.51
CA ALA A 15 -12.89 -3.11 -0.98
C ALA A 15 -14.01 -3.67 -0.08
N LEU A 16 -14.65 -4.77 -0.47
CA LEU A 16 -15.87 -5.27 0.18
C LEU A 16 -15.65 -6.48 1.10
N VAL A 17 -14.42 -6.77 1.48
CA VAL A 17 -14.11 -7.88 2.40
C VAL A 17 -14.59 -7.58 3.82
N THR A 18 -14.90 -8.65 4.56
CA THR A 18 -15.35 -8.58 5.96
C THR A 18 -14.57 -9.51 6.89
N GLU A 19 -13.86 -10.49 6.32
CA GLU A 19 -13.09 -11.50 7.05
C GLU A 19 -11.60 -11.14 7.21
N CYS A 20 -11.15 -10.06 6.55
CA CYS A 20 -9.82 -9.48 6.68
C CYS A 20 -9.91 -7.96 6.55
N TYR A 21 -8.81 -7.25 6.85
CA TYR A 21 -8.78 -5.80 6.69
C TYR A 21 -8.39 -5.41 5.25
N ASN A 22 -8.86 -4.23 4.81
CA ASN A 22 -8.52 -3.71 3.49
C ASN A 22 -7.02 -3.45 3.35
N THR A 23 -6.52 -3.54 2.14
CA THR A 23 -5.09 -3.49 1.83
C THR A 23 -4.40 -2.24 2.35
N CYS A 24 -3.44 -2.45 3.22
CA CYS A 24 -2.48 -1.46 3.67
C CYS A 24 -1.29 -2.15 4.34
N PHE A 25 -0.12 -1.53 4.34
CA PHE A 25 1.08 -2.12 4.92
C PHE A 25 2.09 -1.08 5.41
N LEU A 26 2.96 -1.51 6.33
CA LEU A 26 4.09 -0.75 6.84
C LEU A 26 5.41 -1.29 6.28
N LEU A 27 6.27 -0.39 5.84
CA LEU A 27 7.71 -0.63 5.72
C LEU A 27 8.39 -0.08 6.98
N ASP A 28 9.28 -0.86 7.55
CA ASP A 28 10.05 -0.52 8.74
C ASP A 28 11.54 -0.73 8.46
N ASP A 29 12.30 0.36 8.38
CA ASP A 29 13.77 0.37 8.33
C ASP A 29 14.31 0.87 9.66
N ASP A 30 14.60 -0.05 10.56
CA ASP A 30 15.18 0.23 11.88
C ASP A 30 14.39 1.29 12.69
N GLY A 31 13.05 1.13 12.70
CA GLY A 31 12.13 2.02 13.40
C GLY A 31 11.70 3.25 12.60
N GLN A 32 12.22 3.48 11.41
CA GLN A 32 11.69 4.47 10.47
C GLN A 32 10.53 3.87 9.68
N LEU A 33 9.31 4.37 9.94
CA LEU A 33 8.08 3.79 9.43
C LEU A 33 7.56 4.55 8.21
N PHE A 34 7.19 3.79 7.17
CA PHE A 34 6.47 4.28 5.99
C PHE A 34 5.20 3.47 5.79
N LEU A 35 4.05 4.11 5.93
CA LEU A 35 2.74 3.49 5.76
C LEU A 35 2.25 3.70 4.32
N THR A 36 1.83 2.62 3.66
CA THR A 36 1.12 2.67 2.38
C THR A 36 -0.34 2.33 2.60
N ASP A 37 -1.21 3.29 2.28
CA ASP A 37 -2.68 3.24 2.47
C ASP A 37 -3.12 2.98 3.92
N GLY A 38 -4.41 3.04 4.17
CA GLY A 38 -4.93 2.96 5.53
C GLY A 38 -6.15 2.06 5.71
N GLY A 39 -6.60 1.40 4.65
CA GLY A 39 -7.82 0.63 4.72
C GLY A 39 -9.09 1.48 4.86
N GLY A 40 -10.23 0.84 5.09
CA GLY A 40 -11.56 1.44 5.01
C GLY A 40 -12.04 2.20 6.25
N GLY A 41 -11.26 2.28 7.33
CA GLY A 41 -11.75 2.96 8.52
C GLY A 41 -10.81 2.98 9.72
N ASN A 42 -11.36 3.31 10.91
CA ASN A 42 -10.57 3.47 12.14
C ASN A 42 -9.93 2.16 12.65
N THR A 43 -10.30 1.03 12.10
CA THR A 43 -9.68 -0.27 12.37
C THR A 43 -8.18 -0.24 12.08
N ILE A 44 -7.69 0.65 11.21
CA ILE A 44 -6.24 0.86 10.98
C ILE A 44 -5.47 1.09 12.29
N MET A 45 -6.06 1.82 13.26
CA MET A 45 -5.44 2.09 14.56
C MET A 45 -5.27 0.81 15.39
N HIS A 46 -6.21 -0.14 15.23
CA HIS A 46 -6.11 -1.47 15.83
C HIS A 46 -5.04 -2.30 15.13
N GLN A 47 -5.04 -2.33 13.80
CA GLN A 47 -4.10 -3.11 13.00
C GLN A 47 -2.65 -2.69 13.27
N ILE A 48 -2.35 -1.40 13.31
CA ILE A 48 -1.02 -0.88 13.64
C ILE A 48 -0.58 -1.39 15.02
N ARG A 49 -1.43 -1.28 16.03
CA ARG A 49 -1.11 -1.74 17.39
C ARG A 49 -0.99 -3.26 17.48
N ALA A 50 -1.88 -4.01 16.83
CA ALA A 50 -1.84 -5.47 16.80
C ALA A 50 -0.58 -6.01 16.10
N ALA A 51 -0.05 -5.25 15.13
CA ALA A 51 1.23 -5.52 14.48
C ALA A 51 2.45 -5.14 15.35
N GLY A 52 2.25 -4.59 16.55
CA GLY A 52 3.32 -4.22 17.48
C GLY A 52 3.90 -2.83 17.28
N TYR A 53 3.26 -1.96 16.49
CA TYR A 53 3.70 -0.58 16.24
C TYR A 53 2.85 0.44 17.00
N ASP A 54 3.44 1.61 17.26
CA ASP A 54 2.70 2.79 17.70
C ASP A 54 2.46 3.71 16.51
N TRP A 55 1.21 4.08 16.27
CA TRP A 55 0.86 5.05 15.22
C TRP A 55 1.53 6.42 15.43
N MET A 56 1.91 6.75 16.66
CA MET A 56 2.66 7.98 16.97
C MET A 56 4.08 7.97 16.41
N ASP A 57 4.61 6.82 15.99
CA ASP A 57 5.92 6.71 15.35
C ASP A 57 5.85 6.80 13.82
N ILE A 58 4.66 6.77 13.24
CA ILE A 58 4.47 6.88 11.78
C ILE A 58 4.67 8.33 11.35
N ARG A 59 5.75 8.59 10.61
CA ARG A 59 6.09 9.92 10.08
C ARG A 59 5.79 10.09 8.60
N HIS A 60 5.79 9.00 7.85
CA HIS A 60 5.64 9.01 6.41
C HIS A 60 4.48 8.11 6.00
N ILE A 61 3.54 8.68 5.24
CA ILE A 61 2.32 8.02 4.79
C ILE A 61 2.21 8.25 3.28
N PHE A 62 1.97 7.21 2.50
CA PHE A 62 1.64 7.31 1.09
C PHE A 62 0.22 6.81 0.88
N VAL A 63 -0.56 7.53 0.07
CA VAL A 63 -1.89 7.13 -0.35
C VAL A 63 -1.89 6.94 -1.85
N THR A 64 -2.22 5.73 -2.30
CA THR A 64 -2.19 5.35 -3.71
C THR A 64 -3.27 6.09 -4.50
N HIS A 65 -4.51 6.08 -3.99
CA HIS A 65 -5.68 6.70 -4.62
C HIS A 65 -6.81 6.96 -3.60
N ARG A 66 -7.95 7.48 -4.06
CA ARG A 66 -9.02 8.00 -3.19
C ARG A 66 -10.15 7.02 -2.86
N HIS A 67 -10.10 5.75 -3.25
CA HIS A 67 -11.14 4.80 -2.86
C HIS A 67 -11.23 4.65 -1.34
N LEU A 68 -12.43 4.32 -0.87
CA LEU A 68 -12.74 4.30 0.57
C LEU A 68 -11.88 3.31 1.34
N ASP A 69 -11.62 2.16 0.75
CA ASP A 69 -10.81 1.06 1.31
C ASP A 69 -9.30 1.33 1.35
N HIS A 70 -8.85 2.46 0.82
CA HIS A 70 -7.46 2.93 0.91
C HIS A 70 -7.35 4.22 1.73
N LEU A 71 -8.31 5.14 1.58
CA LEU A 71 -8.21 6.49 2.09
C LEU A 71 -8.81 6.67 3.50
N MET A 72 -9.92 5.98 3.83
CA MET A 72 -10.66 6.34 5.06
C MET A 72 -9.91 6.06 6.35
N GLY A 73 -9.09 5.01 6.39
CA GLY A 73 -8.19 4.78 7.52
C GLY A 73 -7.15 5.89 7.68
N ILE A 74 -6.65 6.42 6.56
CA ILE A 74 -5.72 7.57 6.58
C ILE A 74 -6.39 8.83 7.14
N VAL A 75 -7.63 9.11 6.79
CA VAL A 75 -8.39 10.25 7.36
C VAL A 75 -8.47 10.13 8.89
N TRP A 76 -8.72 8.94 9.43
CA TRP A 76 -8.71 8.69 10.86
C TRP A 76 -7.33 8.85 11.49
N LEU A 77 -6.30 8.29 10.87
CA LEU A 77 -4.91 8.36 11.35
C LEU A 77 -4.40 9.82 11.38
N ILE A 78 -4.57 10.54 10.28
CA ILE A 78 -4.19 11.96 10.16
C ILE A 78 -4.90 12.80 11.24
N ARG A 79 -6.20 12.57 11.47
CA ARG A 79 -6.91 13.26 12.54
C ARG A 79 -6.30 12.99 13.90
N SER A 80 -5.93 11.73 14.18
CA SER A 80 -5.30 11.36 15.46
C SER A 80 -3.94 12.03 15.62
N ILE A 81 -3.12 12.05 14.57
CA ILE A 81 -1.83 12.75 14.52
C ILE A 81 -2.03 14.25 14.76
N CYS A 82 -2.91 14.91 14.01
CA CYS A 82 -3.20 16.33 14.18
C CYS A 82 -3.71 16.68 15.60
N ARG A 83 -4.54 15.81 16.18
CA ARG A 83 -5.00 15.97 17.56
C ARG A 83 -3.84 15.92 18.55
N SER A 84 -2.98 14.92 18.47
CA SER A 84 -1.81 14.77 19.34
C SER A 84 -0.78 15.88 19.13
N MET A 85 -0.60 16.35 17.87
CA MET A 85 0.18 17.57 17.59
C MET A 85 -0.38 18.81 18.30
N ALA A 86 -1.71 19.01 18.24
CA ALA A 86 -2.37 20.13 18.91
C ALA A 86 -2.34 20.05 20.44
N GLN A 87 -2.08 18.87 21.00
CA GLN A 87 -1.91 18.62 22.43
C GLN A 87 -0.43 18.67 22.87
N GLY A 88 0.51 18.75 21.93
CA GLY A 88 1.95 18.73 22.20
C GLY A 88 2.50 17.33 22.51
N GLU A 89 1.75 16.27 22.21
CA GLU A 89 2.10 14.88 22.50
C GLU A 89 2.82 14.19 21.34
N TYR A 90 2.51 14.57 20.08
CA TYR A 90 3.16 13.99 18.90
C TYR A 90 4.54 14.63 18.67
N PRO A 91 5.64 13.87 18.67
CA PRO A 91 6.98 14.44 18.47
C PRO A 91 7.28 14.68 16.98
N GLY A 92 7.79 15.89 16.66
CA GLY A 92 8.25 16.23 15.30
C GLY A 92 7.12 16.46 14.30
N GLU A 93 7.36 16.13 13.05
CA GLU A 93 6.52 16.38 11.89
C GLU A 93 6.06 15.07 11.25
N ALA A 94 4.99 15.13 10.45
CA ALA A 94 4.51 14.02 9.63
C ALA A 94 4.24 14.48 8.20
N PHE A 95 4.36 13.54 7.25
CA PHE A 95 4.26 13.79 5.82
C PHE A 95 3.30 12.80 5.18
N VAL A 96 2.37 13.31 4.39
CA VAL A 96 1.43 12.50 3.60
C VAL A 96 1.69 12.79 2.13
N TYR A 97 2.09 11.77 1.42
CA TYR A 97 2.43 11.83 -0.01
C TYR A 97 1.30 11.25 -0.84
N SER A 98 0.92 11.91 -1.91
CA SER A 98 0.05 11.38 -2.96
C SER A 98 -0.01 12.33 -4.16
N HIS A 99 -0.69 11.90 -5.22
CA HIS A 99 -0.99 12.80 -6.33
C HIS A 99 -1.96 13.93 -5.93
N LYS A 100 -2.03 14.94 -6.78
CA LYS A 100 -2.74 16.21 -6.51
C LYS A 100 -4.18 16.02 -6.02
N GLU A 101 -4.92 15.08 -6.60
CA GLU A 101 -6.36 14.92 -6.31
C GLU A 101 -6.60 14.37 -4.91
N VAL A 102 -5.86 13.33 -4.50
CA VAL A 102 -5.93 12.76 -3.14
C VAL A 102 -5.52 13.81 -2.11
N ILE A 103 -4.43 14.54 -2.33
CA ILE A 103 -3.99 15.60 -1.41
C ILE A 103 -5.06 16.68 -1.26
N GLY A 104 -5.73 17.06 -2.36
CA GLY A 104 -6.85 18.00 -2.33
C GLY A 104 -8.04 17.48 -1.51
N LEU A 105 -8.40 16.21 -1.72
CA LEU A 105 -9.50 15.58 -0.99
C LEU A 105 -9.21 15.43 0.51
N ILE A 106 -7.98 15.00 0.89
CA ILE A 106 -7.58 14.93 2.30
C ILE A 106 -7.72 16.29 2.98
N ARG A 107 -7.28 17.36 2.32
CA ARG A 107 -7.42 18.74 2.85
C ARG A 107 -8.88 19.12 3.05
N GLU A 108 -9.73 18.89 2.04
CA GLU A 108 -11.16 19.18 2.12
C GLU A 108 -11.86 18.40 3.26
N LEU A 109 -11.55 17.09 3.40
CA LEU A 109 -12.09 16.28 4.48
C LEU A 109 -11.62 16.76 5.85
N ALA A 110 -10.37 17.16 5.98
CA ALA A 110 -9.84 17.67 7.23
C ALA A 110 -10.50 19.00 7.63
N GLU A 111 -10.69 19.92 6.69
CA GLU A 111 -11.37 21.19 6.92
C GLU A 111 -12.83 21.00 7.38
N LYS A 112 -13.52 20.01 6.82
CA LYS A 112 -14.93 19.73 7.14
C LYS A 112 -15.13 18.88 8.39
N LEU A 113 -14.22 17.95 8.69
CA LEU A 113 -14.42 16.91 9.70
C LEU A 113 -13.62 17.14 11.00
N TYR A 114 -12.49 17.85 10.94
CA TYR A 114 -11.63 18.02 12.10
C TYR A 114 -12.00 19.28 12.88
N LYS A 115 -11.65 19.29 14.16
CA LYS A 115 -11.74 20.52 14.96
C LYS A 115 -10.73 21.55 14.44
N LYS A 116 -11.06 22.84 14.53
CA LYS A 116 -10.19 23.93 14.02
C LYS A 116 -8.73 23.81 14.49
N LYS A 117 -8.48 23.46 15.75
CA LYS A 117 -7.12 23.29 16.27
C LYS A 117 -6.39 22.06 15.74
N GLU A 118 -7.12 21.03 15.32
CA GLU A 118 -6.59 19.82 14.69
C GLU A 118 -6.26 20.15 13.22
N ALA A 119 -7.20 20.71 12.48
CA ALA A 119 -7.00 21.12 11.08
C ALA A 119 -5.86 22.15 10.92
N ALA A 120 -5.65 23.02 11.90
CA ALA A 120 -4.56 23.99 11.91
C ALA A 120 -3.15 23.37 11.94
N GLN A 121 -3.02 22.08 12.26
CA GLN A 121 -1.73 21.39 12.19
C GLN A 121 -1.30 21.07 10.76
N ILE A 122 -2.25 21.04 9.81
CA ILE A 122 -1.95 20.83 8.38
C ILE A 122 -1.15 22.05 7.86
N ASP A 123 -0.09 21.75 7.13
CA ASP A 123 0.95 22.67 6.63
C ASP A 123 1.79 23.35 7.72
N GLN A 124 1.55 23.08 9.01
CA GLN A 124 2.42 23.51 10.11
C GLN A 124 3.36 22.39 10.56
N ARG A 125 2.80 21.24 10.87
CA ARG A 125 3.53 20.04 11.37
C ARG A 125 3.15 18.76 10.64
N LEU A 126 1.94 18.70 10.05
CA LEU A 126 1.52 17.65 9.14
C LEU A 126 1.54 18.21 7.72
N HIS A 127 2.43 17.71 6.88
CA HIS A 127 2.66 18.20 5.53
C HIS A 127 1.93 17.34 4.50
N LEU A 128 1.03 17.95 3.73
CA LEU A 128 0.36 17.32 2.59
C LEU A 128 1.21 17.54 1.34
N VAL A 129 1.96 16.54 0.92
CA VAL A 129 2.98 16.60 -0.12
C VAL A 129 2.44 16.02 -1.42
N LYS A 130 2.29 16.88 -2.43
CA LYS A 130 1.96 16.44 -3.79
C LYS A 130 3.20 15.85 -4.44
N VAL A 131 3.04 14.67 -5.03
CA VAL A 131 4.07 14.05 -5.86
C VAL A 131 3.61 13.99 -7.31
N ALA A 132 4.57 14.11 -8.23
CA ALA A 132 4.34 14.05 -9.67
C ALA A 132 4.81 12.68 -10.24
N ASP A 133 4.35 12.37 -11.44
CA ASP A 133 4.82 11.23 -12.19
C ASP A 133 6.33 11.32 -12.45
N GLY A 134 7.07 10.25 -12.19
CA GLY A 134 8.53 10.18 -12.29
C GLY A 134 9.29 10.93 -11.17
N GLU A 135 8.62 11.57 -10.23
CA GLU A 135 9.27 12.31 -9.16
C GLU A 135 9.92 11.37 -8.15
N THR A 136 11.19 11.63 -7.82
CA THR A 136 11.94 10.89 -6.80
C THR A 136 12.14 11.73 -5.54
N ARG A 137 11.90 11.13 -4.37
CA ARG A 137 12.16 11.72 -3.05
C ARG A 137 12.90 10.74 -2.16
N THR A 138 13.75 11.24 -1.29
CA THR A 138 14.34 10.43 -0.21
C THR A 138 13.39 10.38 0.97
N ILE A 139 12.91 9.19 1.32
CA ILE A 139 11.97 8.95 2.42
C ILE A 139 12.52 7.76 3.22
N ILE A 140 12.55 7.85 4.55
CA ILE A 140 13.17 6.86 5.45
C ILE A 140 14.58 6.43 5.01
N GLY A 141 15.35 7.36 4.43
CA GLY A 141 16.72 7.11 3.96
C GLY A 141 16.84 6.40 2.60
N HIS A 142 15.72 6.17 1.89
CA HIS A 142 15.67 5.48 0.60
C HIS A 142 15.08 6.37 -0.51
N PRO A 143 15.55 6.23 -1.78
CA PRO A 143 14.89 6.84 -2.93
C PRO A 143 13.53 6.17 -3.21
N PHE A 144 12.47 6.97 -3.25
CA PHE A 144 11.14 6.59 -3.71
C PHE A 144 10.83 7.34 -4.99
N THR A 145 10.64 6.64 -6.09
CA THR A 145 10.18 7.20 -7.36
C THR A 145 8.70 6.89 -7.52
N PHE A 146 7.88 7.93 -7.55
CA PHE A 146 6.43 7.79 -7.72
C PHE A 146 6.08 7.77 -9.20
N PHE A 147 5.09 6.98 -9.59
CA PHE A 147 4.64 6.90 -10.97
C PHE A 147 3.12 6.79 -11.07
N ASP A 148 2.56 7.42 -12.12
CA ASP A 148 1.15 7.33 -12.46
C ASP A 148 0.87 5.94 -13.05
N MET A 149 -0.09 5.22 -12.49
CA MET A 149 -0.50 3.90 -13.00
C MET A 149 -1.28 3.99 -14.32
N HIS A 150 -1.60 5.19 -14.80
CA HIS A 150 -2.44 5.43 -15.98
C HIS A 150 -3.78 4.70 -15.92
N SER A 151 -4.37 4.65 -14.73
CA SER A 151 -5.65 4.02 -14.50
C SER A 151 -6.78 4.68 -15.29
N THR A 152 -7.64 3.85 -15.85
CA THR A 152 -8.83 4.32 -16.60
C THR A 152 -10.05 4.53 -15.70
N LYS A 153 -10.04 4.06 -14.46
CA LYS A 153 -11.14 4.21 -13.49
C LYS A 153 -10.95 5.39 -12.57
N GLU A 154 -9.84 5.37 -11.84
CA GLU A 154 -9.51 6.34 -10.82
C GLU A 154 -8.02 6.57 -10.83
N LYS A 155 -7.61 7.84 -10.88
CA LYS A 155 -6.20 8.19 -10.87
C LYS A 155 -5.53 7.59 -9.63
N GLN A 156 -4.49 6.80 -9.85
CA GLN A 156 -3.70 6.23 -8.79
C GLN A 156 -2.20 6.22 -9.12
N PHE A 157 -1.41 6.29 -8.07
CA PHE A 157 0.04 6.25 -8.16
C PHE A 157 0.57 5.00 -7.47
N GLY A 158 1.61 4.43 -8.08
CA GLY A 158 2.51 3.47 -7.47
C GLY A 158 3.82 4.13 -7.06
N TYR A 159 4.73 3.32 -6.52
CA TYR A 159 6.10 3.75 -6.28
C TYR A 159 7.11 2.62 -6.46
N ARG A 160 8.34 3.01 -6.81
CA ARG A 160 9.54 2.20 -6.74
C ARG A 160 10.41 2.70 -5.59
N MET A 161 10.72 1.85 -4.64
CA MET A 161 11.70 2.10 -3.59
C MET A 161 13.01 1.38 -3.93
N GLU A 162 14.13 2.08 -3.84
CA GLU A 162 15.47 1.49 -3.96
C GLU A 162 16.10 1.36 -2.58
N TYR A 163 16.68 0.20 -2.24
CA TYR A 163 17.24 -0.06 -0.92
C TYR A 163 18.43 -1.03 -0.98
N GLY A 164 19.20 -1.08 0.11
CA GLY A 164 20.39 -1.92 0.17
C GLY A 164 21.34 -1.66 -1.00
N ASP A 165 21.92 -2.70 -1.56
CA ASP A 165 22.85 -2.62 -2.69
C ASP A 165 22.11 -2.61 -4.04
N GLY A 166 21.15 -1.68 -4.21
CA GLY A 166 20.40 -1.50 -5.46
C GLY A 166 19.20 -2.44 -5.63
N LYS A 167 18.73 -3.06 -4.55
CA LYS A 167 17.47 -3.82 -4.55
C LYS A 167 16.30 -2.89 -4.80
N ARG A 168 15.27 -3.40 -5.47
CA ARG A 168 14.09 -2.63 -5.86
C ARG A 168 12.80 -3.28 -5.39
N LEU A 169 11.96 -2.50 -4.71
CA LEU A 169 10.59 -2.85 -4.36
C LEU A 169 9.62 -1.98 -5.14
N ILE A 170 8.65 -2.59 -5.79
CA ILE A 170 7.61 -1.93 -6.58
C ILE A 170 6.26 -2.16 -5.91
N CYS A 171 5.49 -1.09 -5.71
CA CYS A 171 4.11 -1.13 -5.25
C CYS A 171 3.21 -0.52 -6.32
N CYS A 172 2.20 -1.27 -6.78
CA CYS A 172 1.33 -0.90 -7.89
C CYS A 172 -0.05 -0.35 -7.48
N GLY A 173 -0.33 -0.19 -6.17
CA GLY A 173 -1.70 0.13 -5.74
C GLY A 173 -2.65 -1.04 -5.92
N ASP A 174 -3.89 -0.80 -6.37
CA ASP A 174 -4.93 -1.83 -6.53
C ASP A 174 -5.37 -2.05 -7.99
N GLU A 175 -4.52 -1.74 -8.94
CA GLU A 175 -4.77 -2.01 -10.36
C GLU A 175 -3.69 -2.89 -11.00
N PRO A 176 -4.04 -3.61 -12.08
CA PRO A 176 -3.08 -4.33 -12.88
C PRO A 176 -1.96 -3.42 -13.40
N LEU A 177 -0.72 -3.86 -13.24
CA LEU A 177 0.43 -3.17 -13.84
C LEU A 177 0.31 -3.26 -15.37
N ASN A 178 0.15 -2.12 -16.03
CA ASN A 178 0.00 -2.03 -17.47
C ASN A 178 1.33 -1.79 -18.18
N SER A 179 1.35 -1.94 -19.52
CA SER A 179 2.56 -1.86 -20.33
C SER A 179 3.30 -0.52 -20.29
N GLU A 180 2.63 0.58 -19.94
CA GLU A 180 3.25 1.91 -19.88
C GLU A 180 4.19 2.04 -18.69
N VAL A 181 3.91 1.31 -17.61
CA VAL A 181 4.66 1.38 -16.34
C VAL A 181 5.42 0.09 -15.99
N GLU A 182 5.31 -0.97 -16.80
CA GLU A 182 6.04 -2.23 -16.59
C GLU A 182 7.56 -2.04 -16.43
N SER A 183 8.13 -1.02 -17.07
CA SER A 183 9.57 -0.73 -16.99
C SER A 183 10.06 -0.47 -15.56
N TYR A 184 9.21 -0.02 -14.65
CA TYR A 184 9.56 0.13 -13.24
C TYR A 184 9.80 -1.22 -12.55
N ALA A 185 9.12 -2.29 -13.01
CA ALA A 185 9.12 -3.60 -12.37
C ALA A 185 10.08 -4.63 -13.01
N TYR A 186 10.70 -4.34 -14.15
CA TYR A 186 11.67 -5.25 -14.79
C TYR A 186 12.78 -5.66 -13.82
N GLU A 187 12.98 -6.98 -13.67
CA GLU A 187 14.02 -7.59 -12.82
C GLU A 187 14.05 -7.03 -11.38
N SER A 188 12.88 -6.65 -10.85
CA SER A 188 12.77 -6.15 -9.48
C SER A 188 12.95 -7.26 -8.46
N ASP A 189 13.45 -6.91 -7.28
CA ASP A 189 13.59 -7.85 -6.17
C ASP A 189 12.22 -8.17 -5.56
N TRP A 190 11.32 -7.18 -5.52
CA TRP A 190 9.95 -7.33 -5.02
C TRP A 190 8.95 -6.60 -5.91
N LEU A 191 7.88 -7.31 -6.26
CA LEU A 191 6.67 -6.73 -6.84
C LEU A 191 5.49 -7.00 -5.89
N LEU A 192 4.91 -5.94 -5.37
CA LEU A 192 3.70 -5.96 -4.57
C LEU A 192 2.53 -5.62 -5.49
N HIS A 193 1.64 -6.58 -5.75
CA HIS A 193 0.62 -6.45 -6.78
C HIS A 193 -0.76 -6.89 -6.30
N GLU A 194 -1.80 -6.15 -6.69
CA GLU A 194 -3.17 -6.56 -6.46
C GLU A 194 -3.46 -7.90 -7.15
N THR A 195 -4.25 -8.74 -6.51
CA THR A 195 -4.60 -10.07 -7.03
C THR A 195 -5.95 -10.50 -6.48
N PHE A 196 -7.00 -10.10 -7.16
CA PHE A 196 -8.35 -10.15 -6.63
C PHE A 196 -8.84 -11.57 -6.33
N CYS A 197 -8.66 -12.53 -7.27
CA CYS A 197 -9.15 -13.89 -7.12
C CYS A 197 -8.33 -14.92 -7.88
N LEU A 198 -8.60 -16.20 -7.63
CA LEU A 198 -8.13 -17.31 -8.46
C LEU A 198 -8.65 -17.18 -9.90
N HIS A 199 -7.80 -17.49 -10.88
CA HIS A 199 -8.23 -17.53 -12.28
C HIS A 199 -9.29 -18.60 -12.52
N SER A 200 -9.17 -19.75 -11.83
CA SER A 200 -10.18 -20.82 -11.85
C SER A 200 -11.55 -20.38 -11.35
N GLN A 201 -11.65 -19.27 -10.61
CA GLN A 201 -12.87 -18.68 -10.08
C GLN A 201 -13.24 -17.35 -10.75
N ALA A 202 -12.57 -16.96 -11.84
CA ALA A 202 -12.81 -15.67 -12.50
C ALA A 202 -14.28 -15.47 -12.92
N ALA A 203 -14.96 -16.53 -13.37
CA ALA A 203 -16.39 -16.45 -13.73
C ALA A 203 -17.31 -16.13 -12.53
N LEU A 204 -16.87 -16.40 -11.30
CA LEU A 204 -17.62 -16.09 -10.08
C LEU A 204 -17.44 -14.63 -9.64
N PHE A 205 -16.23 -14.11 -9.81
CA PHE A 205 -15.82 -12.82 -9.24
C PHE A 205 -15.79 -11.68 -10.26
N ASP A 206 -15.75 -12.02 -11.55
CA ASP A 206 -15.64 -11.08 -12.68
C ASP A 206 -14.54 -10.00 -12.50
N PRO A 207 -13.26 -10.44 -12.37
CA PRO A 207 -12.16 -9.51 -12.11
C PRO A 207 -11.93 -8.54 -13.26
N THR A 208 -12.21 -8.94 -14.50
CA THR A 208 -11.98 -8.10 -15.70
C THR A 208 -12.91 -6.89 -15.71
N GLU A 209 -14.21 -7.05 -15.40
CA GLU A 209 -15.15 -5.94 -15.32
C GLU A 209 -14.78 -4.96 -14.20
N LYS A 210 -14.18 -5.49 -13.13
CA LYS A 210 -13.69 -4.70 -11.99
C LYS A 210 -12.29 -4.13 -12.18
N ASN A 211 -11.66 -4.36 -13.34
CA ASN A 211 -10.28 -4.00 -13.64
C ASN A 211 -9.27 -4.52 -12.60
N HIS A 212 -9.41 -5.79 -12.23
CA HIS A 212 -8.52 -6.49 -11.32
C HIS A 212 -7.90 -7.72 -11.97
N SER A 213 -6.78 -8.18 -11.40
CA SER A 213 -6.05 -9.35 -11.88
C SER A 213 -6.49 -10.63 -11.17
N THR A 214 -6.27 -11.75 -11.84
CA THR A 214 -6.28 -13.08 -11.22
C THR A 214 -4.88 -13.52 -10.84
N VAL A 215 -4.76 -14.52 -9.96
CA VAL A 215 -3.46 -15.13 -9.57
C VAL A 215 -2.63 -15.48 -10.81
N ARG A 216 -3.24 -16.19 -11.77
CA ARG A 216 -2.58 -16.56 -13.05
C ARG A 216 -2.03 -15.34 -13.78
N ASN A 217 -2.84 -14.27 -13.91
CA ASN A 217 -2.43 -13.08 -14.67
C ASN A 217 -1.19 -12.43 -14.04
N VAL A 218 -1.22 -12.24 -12.71
CA VAL A 218 -0.13 -11.61 -11.97
C VAL A 218 1.13 -12.47 -11.95
N CYS A 219 0.98 -13.79 -11.80
CA CYS A 219 2.10 -14.73 -11.82
C CYS A 219 2.77 -14.79 -13.21
N MET A 220 1.99 -14.82 -14.29
CA MET A 220 2.53 -14.74 -15.66
C MET A 220 3.23 -13.38 -15.91
N LEU A 221 2.69 -12.28 -15.38
CA LEU A 221 3.32 -10.97 -15.44
C LEU A 221 4.65 -10.96 -14.70
N GLY A 222 4.69 -11.43 -13.45
CA GLY A 222 5.91 -11.49 -12.64
C GLY A 222 7.01 -12.34 -13.30
N GLU A 223 6.65 -13.50 -13.86
CA GLU A 223 7.58 -14.35 -14.60
C GLU A 223 8.16 -13.64 -15.82
N ARG A 224 7.30 -13.01 -16.64
CA ARG A 224 7.72 -12.28 -17.85
C ARG A 224 8.62 -11.08 -17.52
N LEU A 225 8.39 -10.40 -16.40
CA LEU A 225 9.19 -9.25 -15.97
C LEU A 225 10.47 -9.65 -15.23
N GLY A 226 10.70 -10.93 -14.95
CA GLY A 226 11.88 -11.43 -14.23
C GLY A 226 11.91 -11.02 -12.76
N VAL A 227 10.74 -10.85 -12.14
CA VAL A 227 10.59 -10.50 -10.72
C VAL A 227 11.12 -11.63 -9.83
N LYS A 228 11.85 -11.32 -8.76
CA LYS A 228 12.38 -12.35 -7.85
C LYS A 228 11.37 -12.79 -6.78
N ASN A 229 10.67 -11.82 -6.17
CA ASN A 229 9.65 -12.07 -5.15
C ASN A 229 8.36 -11.35 -5.55
N LEU A 230 7.27 -12.08 -5.60
CA LEU A 230 5.94 -11.57 -5.94
C LEU A 230 5.04 -11.69 -4.72
N LEU A 231 4.50 -10.56 -4.24
CA LEU A 231 3.59 -10.51 -3.11
C LEU A 231 2.19 -10.13 -3.60
N LEU A 232 1.23 -11.02 -3.33
CA LEU A 232 -0.17 -10.90 -3.73
C LEU A 232 -1.00 -10.31 -2.58
N TYR A 233 -1.71 -9.23 -2.86
CA TYR A 233 -2.63 -8.59 -1.92
C TYR A 233 -3.93 -8.15 -2.64
N HIS A 234 -4.82 -7.44 -1.96
CA HIS A 234 -6.09 -6.94 -2.45
C HIS A 234 -7.02 -8.07 -2.94
N THR A 235 -7.09 -9.11 -2.12
CA THR A 235 -7.79 -10.35 -2.46
C THR A 235 -9.26 -10.33 -2.01
N GLU A 236 -10.09 -11.17 -2.63
CA GLU A 236 -11.39 -11.55 -2.08
C GLU A 236 -11.24 -12.35 -0.76
N ASP A 237 -12.31 -12.48 0.03
CA ASP A 237 -12.26 -13.14 1.35
C ASP A 237 -13.06 -14.45 1.46
N ARG A 238 -13.71 -14.92 0.39
CA ARG A 238 -14.43 -16.21 0.38
C ARG A 238 -13.50 -17.38 0.62
N ASN A 239 -12.27 -17.28 0.10
CA ASN A 239 -11.24 -18.30 0.26
C ASN A 239 -10.31 -18.04 1.45
N ILE A 240 -10.63 -17.11 2.37
CA ILE A 240 -9.69 -16.60 3.39
C ILE A 240 -8.99 -17.72 4.18
N GLN A 241 -9.70 -18.78 4.57
CA GLN A 241 -9.17 -19.90 5.34
C GLN A 241 -8.15 -20.76 4.57
N ARG A 242 -8.25 -20.78 3.25
CA ARG A 242 -7.41 -21.58 2.36
C ARG A 242 -6.69 -20.73 1.32
N ARG A 243 -6.79 -19.41 1.43
CA ARG A 243 -6.28 -18.45 0.43
C ARG A 243 -4.82 -18.73 0.08
N ARG A 244 -3.95 -18.83 1.08
CA ARG A 244 -2.52 -19.10 0.86
C ARG A 244 -2.31 -20.39 0.09
N GLU A 245 -2.93 -21.49 0.52
CA GLU A 245 -2.84 -22.79 -0.14
C GLU A 245 -3.26 -22.71 -1.62
N LEU A 246 -4.45 -22.16 -1.86
CA LEU A 246 -5.05 -22.12 -3.19
C LEU A 246 -4.32 -21.18 -4.15
N TYR A 247 -3.97 -19.96 -3.68
CA TYR A 247 -3.27 -18.97 -4.49
C TYR A 247 -1.82 -19.40 -4.79
N THR A 248 -1.15 -20.02 -3.83
CA THR A 248 0.19 -20.59 -4.04
C THR A 248 0.14 -21.72 -5.05
N ALA A 249 -0.79 -22.65 -4.90
CA ALA A 249 -0.92 -23.78 -5.82
C ALA A 249 -1.19 -23.35 -7.27
N GLU A 250 -2.10 -22.37 -7.48
CA GLU A 250 -2.36 -21.84 -8.83
C GLU A 250 -1.16 -21.02 -9.33
N GLY A 251 -0.56 -20.20 -8.48
CA GLY A 251 0.52 -19.28 -8.89
C GLY A 251 1.82 -19.98 -9.28
N GLU A 252 2.20 -21.03 -8.57
CA GLU A 252 3.42 -21.82 -8.84
C GLU A 252 3.41 -22.54 -10.20
N GLU A 253 2.23 -22.69 -10.83
CA GLU A 253 2.15 -23.16 -12.21
C GLU A 253 2.74 -22.16 -13.22
N TYR A 254 2.72 -20.85 -12.88
CA TYR A 254 3.04 -19.75 -13.81
C TYR A 254 4.24 -18.89 -13.40
N PHE A 255 4.69 -18.97 -12.14
CA PHE A 255 5.79 -18.16 -11.61
C PHE A 255 6.84 -19.03 -10.93
N ARG A 256 8.12 -18.83 -11.30
CA ARG A 256 9.28 -19.59 -10.80
C ARG A 256 10.03 -18.88 -9.67
N GLY A 257 9.78 -17.57 -9.49
CA GLY A 257 10.30 -16.81 -8.36
C GLY A 257 9.61 -17.19 -7.06
N ARG A 258 9.86 -16.42 -6.01
CA ARG A 258 9.24 -16.67 -4.70
C ARG A 258 7.87 -15.98 -4.62
N LEU A 259 6.81 -16.77 -4.41
CA LEU A 259 5.44 -16.28 -4.29
C LEU A 259 5.06 -16.11 -2.82
N TRP A 260 4.48 -14.95 -2.51
CA TRP A 260 4.02 -14.59 -1.17
C TRP A 260 2.53 -14.30 -1.18
N VAL A 261 1.77 -14.98 -0.32
CA VAL A 261 0.33 -14.78 -0.11
C VAL A 261 0.10 -14.53 1.38
N PRO A 262 0.32 -13.30 1.86
CA PRO A 262 0.30 -13.00 3.29
C PRO A 262 -1.12 -12.98 3.86
N TYR A 263 -1.21 -13.16 5.17
CA TYR A 263 -2.37 -12.80 5.98
C TYR A 263 -2.18 -11.42 6.60
N ASP A 264 -3.27 -10.86 7.14
CA ASP A 264 -3.20 -9.65 7.94
C ASP A 264 -2.24 -9.84 9.11
N LEU A 265 -1.49 -8.79 9.44
CA LEU A 265 -0.48 -8.70 10.49
C LEU A 265 0.78 -9.54 10.26
N GLU A 266 0.94 -10.16 9.10
CA GLU A 266 2.14 -10.92 8.78
C GLU A 266 3.30 -9.98 8.41
N THR A 267 4.48 -10.26 8.97
CA THR A 267 5.72 -9.53 8.69
C THR A 267 6.65 -10.36 7.82
N ILE A 268 7.17 -9.74 6.77
CA ILE A 268 8.07 -10.33 5.78
C ILE A 268 9.37 -9.54 5.81
N GLN A 269 10.50 -10.25 5.76
CA GLN A 269 11.82 -9.65 5.63
C GLN A 269 12.17 -9.45 4.14
N LEU A 270 12.54 -8.21 3.74
CA LEU A 270 12.88 -7.86 2.36
C LEU A 270 14.35 -8.13 2.02
#